data_5bceacfa338b2df44e6611e04076b929
#
_entry.id   5bceacfa338b2df44e6611e04076b929
#
_cell.length_a   1.000
_cell.length_b   1.000
_cell.length_c   1.000
_cell.angle_alpha   90.00
_cell.angle_beta   90.00
_cell.angle_gamma   90.00
#
_symmetry.space_group_name_H-M   'P 1'
#
loop_
_entity.id
_entity.type
_entity.pdbx_description
1 polymer ?
#
loop_
_entity_poly.entity_id
_entity_poly.type
_entity_poly.pdbx_seq_one_letter_code
_entity_poly.pdbx_strand_id
1 'polypeptide(L)'
;MARLPLYHALIIAIVATVSFALWTVLFYHHKKTASFIQPSHFVTQVARRSIELWNATDKLMTCQLHGRLGNMMFAYASLVGIAREAGRTPVLPVNHFLRSSFHIRAPALPHQLSGVTKLSETLAGAYDSQFEQFHSDKQLLELVGYFQSWKYFINIEPLVRAEFTFRSHVTAAVDKFLQLKVKENYGPNVHRRDVILIGIHVRVGDLIFDSNIERGYSIARPDYFTAAMEWFQHRFPHDQLLFILATDDRKWCRDNFPYKSSRKFPVVLTALGPDVQDLGILAACNHTIITVGSFGWWAAWLSGGITVYYQNFPRFNSSLAREYVLDDYYPDKWIAM
;
A
#
# COMPACT_ATOMS: atom_id res chain seq x y z
N MET A 1 -19.52 -55.01 28.91
CA MET A 1 -19.16 -53.58 28.96
C MET A 1 -17.70 -53.44 28.56
N ALA A 2 -17.47 -53.04 27.31
CA ALA A 2 -16.13 -53.02 26.73
C ALA A 2 -15.39 -51.74 27.14
N ARG A 3 -14.26 -51.91 27.79
CA ARG A 3 -13.27 -50.85 28.00
C ARG A 3 -12.56 -50.63 26.65
N LEU A 4 -12.97 -49.65 25.85
CA LEU A 4 -12.16 -49.15 24.73
C LEU A 4 -11.08 -48.23 25.26
N PRO A 5 -9.88 -48.32 24.71
CA PRO A 5 -8.71 -48.26 25.54
C PRO A 5 -8.12 -46.85 25.59
N LEU A 6 -7.59 -46.52 26.75
CA LEU A 6 -6.67 -45.39 27.00
C LEU A 6 -5.61 -45.21 25.88
N TYR A 7 -5.28 -46.27 25.16
CA TYR A 7 -4.29 -46.30 24.08
C TYR A 7 -4.70 -45.45 22.85
N HIS A 8 -5.99 -45.46 22.46
CA HIS A 8 -6.45 -44.65 21.32
C HIS A 8 -6.53 -43.17 21.66
N ALA A 9 -6.90 -42.83 22.91
CA ALA A 9 -6.90 -41.44 23.37
C ALA A 9 -5.47 -40.89 23.47
N LEU A 10 -4.50 -41.73 23.88
CA LEU A 10 -3.09 -41.34 23.95
C LEU A 10 -2.48 -41.13 22.56
N ILE A 11 -2.81 -41.97 21.59
CA ILE A 11 -2.35 -41.84 20.19
C ILE A 11 -2.94 -40.58 19.54
N ILE A 12 -4.22 -40.30 19.77
CA ILE A 12 -4.86 -39.06 19.24
C ILE A 12 -4.23 -37.82 19.88
N ALA A 13 -3.94 -37.83 21.17
CA ALA A 13 -3.28 -36.74 21.87
C ALA A 13 -1.83 -36.52 21.36
N ILE A 14 -1.08 -37.60 21.12
CA ILE A 14 0.30 -37.53 20.58
C ILE A 14 0.28 -37.03 19.13
N VAL A 15 -0.64 -37.49 18.28
CA VAL A 15 -0.78 -37.04 16.90
C VAL A 15 -1.20 -35.56 16.87
N ALA A 16 -2.10 -35.13 17.75
CA ALA A 16 -2.51 -33.72 17.82
C ALA A 16 -1.37 -32.82 18.32
N THR A 17 -0.58 -33.23 19.30
CA THR A 17 0.57 -32.46 19.81
C THR A 17 1.71 -32.40 18.79
N VAL A 18 2.00 -33.50 18.08
CA VAL A 18 3.03 -33.52 17.01
C VAL A 18 2.56 -32.68 15.82
N SER A 19 1.29 -32.76 15.43
CA SER A 19 0.73 -31.94 14.36
C SER A 19 0.73 -30.46 14.72
N PHE A 20 0.43 -30.11 15.97
CA PHE A 20 0.49 -28.73 16.46
C PHE A 20 1.93 -28.21 16.55
N ALA A 21 2.87 -29.04 16.97
CA ALA A 21 4.31 -28.70 17.00
C ALA A 21 4.88 -28.57 15.58
N LEU A 22 4.52 -29.45 14.63
CA LEU A 22 4.88 -29.32 13.23
C LEU A 22 4.23 -28.07 12.59
N TRP A 23 2.97 -27.79 12.91
CA TRP A 23 2.28 -26.60 12.43
C TRP A 23 2.90 -25.32 12.98
N THR A 24 3.27 -25.28 14.27
CA THR A 24 4.00 -24.14 14.88
C THR A 24 5.40 -23.97 14.30
N VAL A 25 6.14 -25.06 14.04
CA VAL A 25 7.47 -25.01 13.42
C VAL A 25 7.38 -24.58 11.95
N LEU A 26 6.43 -25.10 11.17
CA LEU A 26 6.17 -24.70 9.79
C LEU A 26 5.67 -23.24 9.72
N PHE A 27 4.81 -22.84 10.66
CA PHE A 27 4.32 -21.46 10.75
C PHE A 27 5.42 -20.49 11.21
N TYR A 28 6.31 -20.93 12.11
CA TYR A 28 7.46 -20.16 12.57
C TYR A 28 8.54 -20.06 11.48
N HIS A 29 8.79 -21.15 10.72
CA HIS A 29 9.65 -21.09 9.53
C HIS A 29 9.05 -20.28 8.40
N HIS A 30 7.75 -20.34 8.18
CA HIS A 30 7.07 -19.50 7.18
C HIS A 30 7.05 -18.01 7.59
N LYS A 31 7.06 -17.71 8.91
CA LYS A 31 7.20 -16.34 9.42
C LYS A 31 8.62 -15.79 9.37
N LYS A 32 9.64 -16.64 9.52
CA LYS A 32 11.04 -16.23 9.36
C LYS A 32 11.44 -16.01 7.91
N THR A 33 10.70 -16.58 6.95
CA THR A 33 10.91 -16.38 5.51
C THR A 33 10.02 -15.32 4.88
N ALA A 34 9.24 -14.56 5.66
CA ALA A 34 8.79 -13.22 5.25
C ALA A 34 9.96 -12.23 5.27
N SER A 35 11.16 -12.69 4.90
CA SER A 35 12.24 -11.87 4.39
C SER A 35 11.70 -11.16 3.16
N PHE A 36 11.89 -9.86 3.10
CA PHE A 36 11.90 -9.03 1.92
C PHE A 36 11.91 -9.89 0.66
N ILE A 37 10.75 -10.02 0.02
CA ILE A 37 10.68 -10.65 -1.27
C ILE A 37 11.41 -9.69 -2.19
N GLN A 38 12.72 -9.88 -2.33
CA GLN A 38 13.39 -9.53 -3.58
C GLN A 38 12.44 -10.03 -4.66
N PRO A 39 12.14 -9.27 -5.72
CA PRO A 39 11.27 -9.76 -6.77
C PRO A 39 11.82 -11.13 -7.16
N SER A 40 11.18 -12.17 -6.65
CA SER A 40 11.62 -13.54 -6.83
C SER A 40 11.61 -13.80 -8.34
N HIS A 41 12.31 -14.83 -8.80
CA HIS A 41 12.21 -15.33 -10.19
C HIS A 41 10.78 -15.41 -10.69
N PHE A 42 9.82 -15.57 -9.80
CA PHE A 42 8.39 -15.59 -10.10
C PHE A 42 7.88 -14.19 -10.54
N VAL A 43 8.26 -13.11 -9.83
CA VAL A 43 7.89 -11.72 -10.25
C VAL A 43 8.59 -11.38 -11.57
N THR A 44 9.84 -11.83 -11.75
CA THR A 44 10.58 -11.64 -13.01
C THR A 44 9.96 -12.46 -14.16
N GLN A 45 9.44 -13.64 -13.88
CA GLN A 45 8.78 -14.50 -14.87
C GLN A 45 7.38 -14.01 -15.21
N VAL A 46 6.60 -13.53 -14.22
CA VAL A 46 5.33 -12.83 -14.42
C VAL A 46 5.57 -11.51 -15.15
N ALA A 47 6.64 -10.77 -14.81
CA ALA A 47 7.02 -9.56 -15.51
C ALA A 47 7.43 -9.82 -16.98
N ARG A 48 8.16 -10.91 -17.28
CA ARG A 48 8.49 -11.29 -18.68
C ARG A 48 7.25 -11.70 -19.48
N ARG A 49 6.33 -12.48 -18.89
CA ARG A 49 5.02 -12.77 -19.52
C ARG A 49 4.17 -11.52 -19.70
N SER A 50 4.32 -10.51 -18.84
CA SER A 50 3.57 -9.24 -18.94
C SER A 50 4.04 -8.35 -20.09
N ILE A 51 5.28 -8.52 -20.60
CA ILE A 51 5.76 -7.80 -21.80
C ILE A 51 5.02 -8.28 -23.06
N GLU A 52 4.60 -9.53 -23.10
CA GLU A 52 3.72 -10.06 -24.16
C GLU A 52 2.25 -9.63 -23.99
N LEU A 53 1.88 -9.04 -22.85
CA LEU A 53 0.50 -8.66 -22.51
C LEU A 53 0.08 -7.30 -23.06
N TRP A 54 1.00 -6.48 -23.48
CA TRP A 54 0.70 -5.24 -24.21
C TRP A 54 0.73 -5.53 -25.73
N ASN A 55 0.03 -6.58 -26.18
CA ASN A 55 -0.22 -6.72 -27.61
C ASN A 55 -0.88 -5.42 -28.06
N ALA A 56 -0.09 -4.58 -28.72
CA ALA A 56 -0.48 -3.26 -29.16
C ALA A 56 -1.77 -3.36 -30.00
N THR A 57 -2.89 -3.11 -29.35
CA THR A 57 -4.13 -2.86 -30.08
C THR A 57 -4.11 -1.40 -30.50
N ASP A 58 -4.69 -1.07 -31.64
CA ASP A 58 -4.88 0.32 -32.07
C ASP A 58 -5.84 1.09 -31.13
N LYS A 59 -6.47 0.39 -30.18
CA LYS A 59 -7.38 0.96 -29.19
C LYS A 59 -6.61 1.31 -27.93
N LEU A 60 -6.40 2.58 -27.70
CA LEU A 60 -5.61 3.11 -26.59
C LEU A 60 -6.49 3.64 -25.47
N MET A 61 -5.95 3.62 -24.24
CA MET A 61 -6.56 4.24 -23.08
C MET A 61 -5.51 5.00 -22.27
N THR A 62 -5.84 6.21 -21.87
CA THR A 62 -5.02 7.05 -20.96
C THR A 62 -5.84 7.53 -19.77
N CYS A 63 -5.24 8.23 -18.83
CA CYS A 63 -5.96 8.84 -17.72
C CYS A 63 -5.43 10.24 -17.43
N GLN A 64 -6.27 11.06 -16.82
CA GLN A 64 -5.83 12.31 -16.25
C GLN A 64 -5.02 12.04 -14.98
N LEU A 65 -3.79 12.52 -14.95
CA LEU A 65 -2.90 12.36 -13.81
C LEU A 65 -2.79 13.70 -13.08
N HIS A 66 -3.64 13.91 -12.10
CA HIS A 66 -3.69 15.13 -11.30
C HIS A 66 -3.61 14.83 -9.79
N GLY A 67 -3.38 15.86 -9.01
CA GLY A 67 -3.13 15.75 -7.59
C GLY A 67 -1.68 15.38 -7.28
N ARG A 68 -1.44 14.76 -6.11
CA ARG A 68 -0.12 14.33 -5.63
C ARG A 68 0.16 12.87 -6.00
N LEU A 69 1.36 12.40 -5.67
CA LEU A 69 1.88 11.06 -6.02
C LEU A 69 0.85 9.93 -5.83
N GLY A 70 0.22 9.82 -4.66
CA GLY A 70 -0.74 8.75 -4.39
C GLY A 70 -1.98 8.79 -5.29
N ASN A 71 -2.50 9.98 -5.63
CA ASN A 71 -3.63 10.11 -6.55
C ASN A 71 -3.26 9.64 -7.96
N MET A 72 -2.08 10.04 -8.44
CA MET A 72 -1.59 9.61 -9.75
C MET A 72 -1.29 8.11 -9.80
N MET A 73 -0.87 7.52 -8.69
CA MET A 73 -0.71 6.05 -8.60
C MET A 73 -2.06 5.34 -8.72
N PHE A 74 -3.13 5.84 -8.06
CA PHE A 74 -4.47 5.27 -8.21
C PHE A 74 -4.97 5.39 -9.65
N ALA A 75 -4.92 6.58 -10.24
CA ALA A 75 -5.37 6.81 -11.62
C ALA A 75 -4.62 5.87 -12.60
N TYR A 76 -3.30 5.70 -12.42
CA TYR A 76 -2.51 4.80 -13.26
C TYR A 76 -2.83 3.33 -13.03
N ALA A 77 -2.92 2.85 -11.79
CA ALA A 77 -3.24 1.46 -11.50
C ALA A 77 -4.63 1.07 -12.05
N SER A 78 -5.61 1.95 -11.87
CA SER A 78 -6.97 1.77 -12.37
C SER A 78 -7.01 1.83 -13.90
N LEU A 79 -6.22 2.73 -14.53
CA LEU A 79 -6.04 2.74 -15.98
C LEU A 79 -5.56 1.36 -16.48
N VAL A 80 -4.55 0.78 -15.84
CA VAL A 80 -4.00 -0.53 -16.23
C VAL A 80 -5.06 -1.63 -16.10
N GLY A 81 -5.84 -1.64 -15.01
CA GLY A 81 -6.89 -2.62 -14.78
C GLY A 81 -8.03 -2.50 -15.78
N ILE A 82 -8.61 -1.31 -15.91
CA ILE A 82 -9.73 -1.03 -16.83
C ILE A 82 -9.32 -1.26 -18.28
N ALA A 83 -8.14 -0.78 -18.69
CA ALA A 83 -7.66 -0.99 -20.07
C ALA A 83 -7.51 -2.45 -20.40
N ARG A 84 -6.99 -3.26 -19.47
CA ARG A 84 -6.84 -4.70 -19.65
C ARG A 84 -8.19 -5.41 -19.83
N GLU A 85 -9.15 -5.11 -18.99
CA GLU A 85 -10.50 -5.69 -19.09
C GLU A 85 -11.21 -5.28 -20.37
N ALA A 86 -11.00 -4.04 -20.83
CA ALA A 86 -11.55 -3.51 -22.07
C ALA A 86 -10.77 -3.93 -23.33
N GLY A 87 -9.72 -4.76 -23.21
CA GLY A 87 -8.87 -5.17 -24.33
C GLY A 87 -8.13 -4.01 -25.01
N ARG A 88 -7.70 -3.02 -24.22
CA ARG A 88 -7.02 -1.79 -24.67
C ARG A 88 -5.58 -1.72 -24.17
N THR A 89 -4.77 -0.94 -24.87
CA THR A 89 -3.40 -0.64 -24.44
C THR A 89 -3.40 0.62 -23.58
N PRO A 90 -3.01 0.54 -22.27
CA PRO A 90 -2.83 1.72 -21.45
C PRO A 90 -1.59 2.49 -21.93
N VAL A 91 -1.70 3.81 -22.03
CA VAL A 91 -0.62 4.69 -22.48
C VAL A 91 -0.44 5.87 -21.54
N LEU A 92 0.81 6.31 -21.36
CA LEU A 92 1.18 7.40 -20.47
C LEU A 92 2.13 8.37 -21.18
N PRO A 93 2.10 9.70 -20.87
CA PRO A 93 3.10 10.62 -21.41
C PRO A 93 4.53 10.16 -21.16
N VAL A 94 5.40 10.36 -22.15
CA VAL A 94 6.83 9.93 -22.07
C VAL A 94 7.53 10.48 -20.83
N ASN A 95 7.34 11.76 -20.58
CA ASN A 95 8.05 12.47 -19.50
C ASN A 95 7.26 12.51 -18.18
N HIS A 96 6.31 11.58 -17.96
CA HIS A 96 5.57 11.57 -16.71
C HIS A 96 6.46 11.12 -15.56
N PHE A 97 6.40 11.83 -14.41
CA PHE A 97 7.30 11.60 -13.28
C PHE A 97 7.17 10.20 -12.64
N LEU A 98 6.04 9.51 -12.79
CA LEU A 98 5.91 8.11 -12.36
C LEU A 98 6.99 7.22 -13.01
N ARG A 99 7.41 7.54 -14.26
CA ARG A 99 8.46 6.79 -14.97
C ARG A 99 9.86 7.01 -14.37
N SER A 100 10.10 8.17 -13.78
CA SER A 100 11.37 8.44 -13.08
C SER A 100 11.43 7.80 -11.69
N SER A 101 10.27 7.55 -11.10
CA SER A 101 10.13 6.98 -9.75
C SER A 101 10.02 5.46 -9.77
N PHE A 102 9.32 4.91 -10.78
CA PHE A 102 8.96 3.48 -10.88
C PHE A 102 9.33 2.87 -12.23
N HIS A 103 9.29 1.53 -12.30
CA HIS A 103 9.50 0.78 -13.53
C HIS A 103 8.22 0.69 -14.37
N ILE A 104 7.62 1.83 -14.70
CA ILE A 104 6.42 1.91 -15.55
C ILE A 104 6.72 1.41 -16.95
N ARG A 105 5.95 0.42 -17.43
CA ARG A 105 6.13 -0.24 -18.73
C ARG A 105 5.04 0.13 -19.76
N ALA A 106 3.97 0.81 -19.33
CA ALA A 106 2.97 1.30 -20.26
C ALA A 106 3.62 2.09 -21.40
N PRO A 107 3.26 1.86 -22.69
CA PRO A 107 3.81 2.60 -23.82
C PRO A 107 3.62 4.11 -23.69
N ALA A 108 4.41 4.85 -24.44
CA ALA A 108 4.26 6.29 -24.54
C ALA A 108 2.96 6.66 -25.26
N LEU A 109 2.26 7.68 -24.76
CA LEU A 109 1.12 8.27 -25.46
C LEU A 109 1.61 8.88 -26.79
N PRO A 110 1.07 8.47 -27.96
CA PRO A 110 1.44 9.04 -29.24
C PRO A 110 1.07 10.52 -29.35
N HIS A 111 1.96 11.33 -29.93
CA HIS A 111 1.76 12.79 -30.06
C HIS A 111 0.69 13.20 -31.07
N GLN A 112 0.25 12.30 -31.95
CA GLN A 112 -0.59 12.63 -33.12
C GLN A 112 -2.03 12.11 -33.03
N LEU A 113 -2.52 11.76 -31.84
CA LEU A 113 -3.89 11.29 -31.71
C LEU A 113 -4.86 12.47 -31.59
N SER A 114 -5.78 12.58 -32.57
CA SER A 114 -6.92 13.50 -32.52
C SER A 114 -8.18 12.77 -32.01
N GLY A 115 -9.03 13.47 -31.28
CA GLY A 115 -10.34 12.95 -30.89
C GLY A 115 -10.31 12.05 -29.65
N VAL A 116 -9.99 12.60 -28.48
CA VAL A 116 -10.09 11.92 -27.19
C VAL A 116 -11.55 11.86 -26.72
N THR A 117 -12.04 10.67 -26.41
CA THR A 117 -13.32 10.50 -25.72
C THR A 117 -13.08 10.34 -24.24
N LYS A 118 -13.69 11.19 -23.43
CA LYS A 118 -13.54 11.22 -21.96
C LYS A 118 -14.56 10.31 -21.30
N LEU A 119 -14.10 9.59 -20.28
CA LEU A 119 -14.89 8.72 -19.42
C LEU A 119 -14.67 9.14 -17.97
N SER A 120 -15.69 9.70 -17.35
CA SER A 120 -15.60 10.19 -15.97
C SER A 120 -16.10 9.14 -14.99
N GLU A 121 -15.41 9.02 -13.85
CA GLU A 121 -15.93 8.25 -12.71
C GLU A 121 -17.13 8.96 -12.08
N THR A 122 -17.97 8.20 -11.40
CA THR A 122 -19.13 8.73 -10.69
C THR A 122 -18.75 9.27 -9.31
N LEU A 123 -17.91 8.53 -8.56
CA LEU A 123 -17.44 8.86 -7.22
C LEU A 123 -15.95 8.53 -7.08
N ALA A 124 -15.21 9.44 -6.45
CA ALA A 124 -13.75 9.34 -6.36
C ALA A 124 -13.25 8.12 -5.57
N GLY A 125 -13.94 7.73 -4.50
CA GLY A 125 -13.54 6.64 -3.61
C GLY A 125 -14.50 5.44 -3.65
N ALA A 126 -15.10 5.16 -4.81
CA ALA A 126 -16.00 4.05 -5.03
C ALA A 126 -15.61 3.26 -6.28
N TYR A 127 -16.00 2.00 -6.34
CA TYR A 127 -15.90 1.19 -7.54
C TYR A 127 -17.11 1.46 -8.44
N ASP A 128 -16.85 1.81 -9.68
CA ASP A 128 -17.90 2.10 -10.66
C ASP A 128 -17.98 0.96 -11.67
N SER A 129 -19.01 0.15 -11.57
CA SER A 129 -19.22 -1.04 -12.41
C SER A 129 -19.45 -0.71 -13.89
N GLN A 130 -19.68 0.56 -14.26
CA GLN A 130 -19.76 0.95 -15.67
C GLN A 130 -18.46 0.64 -16.43
N PHE A 131 -17.34 0.50 -15.73
CA PHE A 131 -16.04 0.16 -16.33
C PHE A 131 -15.80 -1.35 -16.44
N GLU A 132 -16.70 -2.19 -15.91
CA GLU A 132 -16.69 -3.63 -16.18
C GLU A 132 -17.16 -3.90 -17.60
N GLN A 133 -16.42 -4.75 -18.31
CA GLN A 133 -16.77 -5.17 -19.68
C GLN A 133 -17.08 -3.98 -20.63
N PHE A 134 -16.45 -2.85 -20.36
CA PHE A 134 -16.64 -1.64 -21.15
C PHE A 134 -16.17 -1.83 -22.58
N HIS A 135 -17.05 -1.61 -23.56
CA HIS A 135 -16.76 -1.70 -24.98
C HIS A 135 -16.94 -0.34 -25.66
N SER A 136 -15.97 0.04 -26.47
CA SER A 136 -16.02 1.24 -27.30
C SER A 136 -15.19 1.08 -28.56
N ASP A 137 -15.68 1.60 -29.67
CA ASP A 137 -14.95 1.61 -30.95
C ASP A 137 -14.03 2.81 -31.10
N LYS A 138 -14.05 3.75 -30.16
CA LYS A 138 -13.16 4.91 -30.17
C LYS A 138 -11.70 4.51 -30.04
N GLN A 139 -10.83 5.12 -30.83
CA GLN A 139 -9.40 4.81 -30.85
C GLN A 139 -8.71 5.19 -29.53
N LEU A 140 -9.02 6.38 -28.98
CA LEU A 140 -8.44 6.85 -27.73
C LEU A 140 -9.52 7.22 -26.72
N LEU A 141 -9.40 6.64 -25.53
CA LEU A 141 -10.21 6.98 -24.36
C LEU A 141 -9.34 7.61 -23.26
N GLU A 142 -9.90 8.55 -22.53
CA GLU A 142 -9.27 9.18 -21.37
C GLU A 142 -10.14 9.03 -20.14
N LEU A 143 -9.63 8.35 -19.12
CA LEU A 143 -10.25 8.29 -17.79
C LEU A 143 -10.08 9.63 -17.08
N VAL A 144 -11.19 10.17 -16.57
CA VAL A 144 -11.24 11.45 -15.88
C VAL A 144 -11.75 11.25 -14.46
N GLY A 145 -10.88 11.44 -13.48
CA GLY A 145 -11.17 11.27 -12.08
C GLY A 145 -9.96 10.77 -11.28
N TYR A 146 -10.19 10.36 -10.03
CA TYR A 146 -9.16 9.84 -9.13
C TYR A 146 -9.09 8.31 -9.13
N PHE A 147 -10.21 7.63 -9.39
CA PHE A 147 -10.34 6.18 -9.45
C PHE A 147 -9.76 5.46 -8.22
N GLN A 148 -10.08 5.97 -7.03
CA GLN A 148 -9.48 5.53 -5.77
C GLN A 148 -10.18 4.28 -5.20
N SER A 149 -10.36 3.24 -6.01
CA SER A 149 -10.80 1.93 -5.55
C SER A 149 -9.78 0.85 -5.92
N TRP A 150 -9.42 0.02 -4.93
CA TRP A 150 -8.51 -1.11 -5.16
C TRP A 150 -9.14 -2.19 -6.06
N LYS A 151 -10.45 -2.19 -6.21
CA LYS A 151 -11.19 -3.17 -7.01
C LYS A 151 -10.91 -3.07 -8.50
N TYR A 152 -10.54 -1.89 -9.02
CA TYR A 152 -10.16 -1.73 -10.41
C TYR A 152 -8.92 -2.54 -10.83
N PHE A 153 -8.05 -2.91 -9.89
CA PHE A 153 -6.78 -3.56 -10.21
C PHE A 153 -6.43 -4.78 -9.35
N ILE A 154 -7.37 -5.25 -8.52
CA ILE A 154 -7.10 -6.43 -7.67
C ILE A 154 -6.80 -7.69 -8.49
N ASN A 155 -7.52 -7.90 -9.59
CA ASN A 155 -7.34 -9.06 -10.47
C ASN A 155 -5.97 -9.07 -11.18
N ILE A 156 -5.27 -7.92 -11.16
CA ILE A 156 -3.94 -7.75 -11.75
C ILE A 156 -2.92 -7.25 -10.73
N GLU A 157 -3.14 -7.48 -9.45
CA GLU A 157 -2.25 -7.03 -8.37
C GLU A 157 -0.76 -7.31 -8.64
N PRO A 158 -0.34 -8.51 -9.09
CA PRO A 158 1.06 -8.78 -9.39
C PRO A 158 1.64 -7.87 -10.50
N LEU A 159 0.85 -7.51 -11.49
CA LEU A 159 1.25 -6.59 -12.55
C LEU A 159 1.42 -5.18 -12.00
N VAL A 160 0.45 -4.68 -11.23
CA VAL A 160 0.51 -3.33 -10.63
C VAL A 160 1.70 -3.22 -9.66
N ARG A 161 1.99 -4.25 -8.87
CA ARG A 161 3.19 -4.30 -8.01
C ARG A 161 4.48 -4.24 -8.82
N ALA A 162 4.52 -4.91 -9.97
CA ALA A 162 5.68 -4.87 -10.86
C ALA A 162 5.86 -3.50 -11.53
N GLU A 163 4.77 -2.82 -11.89
CA GLU A 163 4.78 -1.45 -12.41
C GLU A 163 5.30 -0.46 -11.36
N PHE A 164 4.88 -0.60 -10.11
CA PHE A 164 5.32 0.26 -9.00
C PHE A 164 6.59 -0.23 -8.28
N THR A 165 7.39 -1.06 -8.94
CA THR A 165 8.76 -1.34 -8.47
C THR A 165 9.59 -0.05 -8.56
N PHE A 166 10.15 0.37 -7.45
CA PHE A 166 10.95 1.60 -7.37
C PHE A 166 12.22 1.50 -8.23
N ARG A 167 12.64 2.63 -8.81
CA ARG A 167 13.93 2.73 -9.49
C ARG A 167 15.09 2.52 -8.52
N SER A 168 16.21 2.02 -9.02
CA SER A 168 17.37 1.63 -8.22
C SER A 168 17.92 2.73 -7.32
N HIS A 169 17.90 3.99 -7.76
CA HIS A 169 18.33 5.12 -6.94
C HIS A 169 17.44 5.35 -5.71
N VAL A 170 16.11 5.10 -5.84
CA VAL A 170 15.18 5.18 -4.72
C VAL A 170 15.42 4.02 -3.76
N THR A 171 15.48 2.79 -4.29
CA THR A 171 15.71 1.59 -3.48
C THR A 171 17.01 1.68 -2.68
N ALA A 172 18.11 2.12 -3.30
CA ALA A 172 19.40 2.29 -2.62
C ALA A 172 19.34 3.32 -1.48
N ALA A 173 18.63 4.45 -1.68
CA ALA A 173 18.44 5.46 -0.64
C ALA A 173 17.60 4.93 0.53
N VAL A 174 16.53 4.19 0.23
CA VAL A 174 15.65 3.54 1.22
C VAL A 174 16.43 2.52 2.04
N ASP A 175 17.15 1.62 1.41
CA ASP A 175 17.92 0.56 2.09
C ASP A 175 19.01 1.16 2.98
N LYS A 176 19.72 2.18 2.49
CA LYS A 176 20.72 2.91 3.28
C LYS A 176 20.11 3.56 4.52
N PHE A 177 18.96 4.23 4.37
CA PHE A 177 18.25 4.87 5.48
C PHE A 177 17.82 3.85 6.53
N LEU A 178 17.10 2.80 6.12
CA LEU A 178 16.55 1.82 7.05
C LEU A 178 17.65 1.04 7.78
N GLN A 179 18.72 0.63 7.08
CA GLN A 179 19.85 -0.06 7.70
C GLN A 179 20.58 0.84 8.71
N LEU A 180 20.75 2.13 8.39
CA LEU A 180 21.33 3.11 9.30
C LEU A 180 20.49 3.25 10.57
N LYS A 181 19.17 3.42 10.41
CA LYS A 181 18.25 3.61 11.56
C LYS A 181 18.15 2.36 12.45
N VAL A 182 18.21 1.18 11.88
CA VAL A 182 18.29 -0.06 12.66
C VAL A 182 19.58 -0.10 13.49
N LYS A 183 20.74 0.20 12.88
CA LYS A 183 22.02 0.21 13.60
C LYS A 183 22.11 1.28 14.69
N GLU A 184 21.56 2.48 14.44
CA GLU A 184 21.51 3.56 15.41
C GLU A 184 20.69 3.20 16.65
N ASN A 185 19.63 2.42 16.51
CA ASN A 185 18.71 2.12 17.59
C ASN A 185 18.98 0.77 18.30
N TYR A 186 19.58 -0.19 17.60
CA TYR A 186 19.77 -1.56 18.12
C TYR A 186 21.24 -2.02 18.12
N GLY A 187 22.14 -1.21 17.61
CA GLY A 187 23.59 -1.48 17.59
C GLY A 187 24.14 -1.87 16.23
N PRO A 188 25.47 -1.74 16.04
CA PRO A 188 26.12 -1.86 14.74
C PRO A 188 26.03 -3.25 14.11
N ASN A 189 25.86 -4.28 14.92
CA ASN A 189 25.80 -5.70 14.49
C ASN A 189 24.38 -6.17 14.18
N VAL A 190 23.33 -5.36 14.43
CA VAL A 190 21.95 -5.72 14.16
C VAL A 190 21.62 -5.47 12.68
N HIS A 191 21.04 -6.46 12.02
CA HIS A 191 20.60 -6.34 10.64
C HIS A 191 19.13 -5.97 10.57
N ARG A 192 18.72 -5.28 9.49
CA ARG A 192 17.34 -4.91 9.23
C ARG A 192 16.37 -6.09 9.32
N ARG A 193 16.76 -7.28 8.88
CA ARG A 193 15.96 -8.50 8.90
C ARG A 193 15.64 -9.00 10.32
N ASP A 194 16.38 -8.54 11.33
CA ASP A 194 16.24 -8.94 12.74
C ASP A 194 15.28 -8.03 13.49
N VAL A 195 14.77 -6.98 12.84
CA VAL A 195 13.88 -5.96 13.42
C VAL A 195 12.61 -5.85 12.58
N ILE A 196 11.46 -5.85 13.22
CA ILE A 196 10.18 -5.57 12.56
C ILE A 196 10.02 -4.07 12.40
N LEU A 197 10.00 -3.60 11.17
CA LEU A 197 9.79 -2.20 10.82
C LEU A 197 8.30 -1.93 10.64
N ILE A 198 7.79 -0.90 11.32
CA ILE A 198 6.39 -0.47 11.22
C ILE A 198 6.38 0.97 10.72
N GLY A 199 5.93 1.14 9.46
CA GLY A 199 5.79 2.45 8.85
C GLY A 199 4.57 3.19 9.40
N ILE A 200 4.75 4.44 9.82
CA ILE A 200 3.66 5.31 10.28
C ILE A 200 3.54 6.49 9.30
N HIS A 201 2.39 6.60 8.65
CA HIS A 201 2.07 7.76 7.82
C HIS A 201 1.16 8.70 8.57
N VAL A 202 1.59 9.95 8.73
CA VAL A 202 0.81 11.02 9.39
C VAL A 202 0.55 12.14 8.39
N ARG A 203 -0.70 12.28 7.99
CA ARG A 203 -1.16 13.34 7.10
C ARG A 203 -1.84 14.44 7.89
N VAL A 204 -1.36 15.66 7.78
CA VAL A 204 -1.86 16.86 8.45
C VAL A 204 -2.00 17.99 7.43
N GLY A 205 -0.91 18.58 7.02
CA GLY A 205 -0.75 19.60 5.99
C GLY A 205 -1.95 20.52 5.80
N ASP A 206 -2.54 20.46 4.60
CA ASP A 206 -3.73 21.24 4.23
C ASP A 206 -5.03 20.78 4.92
N LEU A 207 -5.04 19.64 5.63
CA LEU A 207 -6.23 19.13 6.31
C LEU A 207 -6.68 20.00 7.50
N ILE A 208 -5.79 20.86 8.00
CA ILE A 208 -6.12 21.83 9.06
C ILE A 208 -6.96 23.01 8.56
N PHE A 209 -7.06 23.23 7.26
CA PHE A 209 -7.82 24.36 6.72
C PHE A 209 -9.34 24.12 6.89
N ASP A 210 -10.04 25.17 7.29
CA ASP A 210 -11.49 25.11 7.58
C ASP A 210 -12.28 24.49 6.43
N SER A 211 -11.97 24.82 5.19
CA SER A 211 -12.64 24.26 4.00
C SER A 211 -12.51 22.73 3.90
N ASN A 212 -11.37 22.16 4.28
CA ASN A 212 -11.16 20.72 4.30
C ASN A 212 -11.85 20.06 5.50
N ILE A 213 -11.81 20.72 6.66
CA ILE A 213 -12.55 20.26 7.86
C ILE A 213 -14.05 20.26 7.57
N GLU A 214 -14.61 21.31 6.98
CA GLU A 214 -16.03 21.40 6.60
C GLU A 214 -16.41 20.33 5.59
N ARG A 215 -15.55 20.07 4.59
CA ARG A 215 -15.77 19.02 3.61
C ARG A 215 -15.81 17.63 4.23
N GLY A 216 -15.11 17.39 5.34
CA GLY A 216 -15.16 16.13 6.06
C GLY A 216 -13.81 15.43 6.24
N TYR A 217 -12.71 16.13 5.96
CA TYR A 217 -11.41 15.62 6.36
C TYR A 217 -11.25 15.69 7.89
N SER A 218 -10.51 14.74 8.42
CA SER A 218 -10.18 14.68 9.85
C SER A 218 -8.73 14.29 10.04
N ILE A 219 -8.06 14.95 11.00
CA ILE A 219 -6.71 14.60 11.42
C ILE A 219 -6.81 13.51 12.47
N ALA A 220 -5.98 12.47 12.33
CA ALA A 220 -5.92 11.42 13.33
C ALA A 220 -5.40 11.97 14.66
N ARG A 221 -6.09 11.63 15.75
CA ARG A 221 -5.78 12.07 17.09
C ARG A 221 -4.58 11.32 17.66
N PRO A 222 -3.84 11.90 18.65
CA PRO A 222 -2.71 11.23 19.29
C PRO A 222 -3.03 9.86 19.90
N ASP A 223 -4.26 9.67 20.40
CA ASP A 223 -4.74 8.40 20.98
C ASP A 223 -4.79 7.26 19.94
N TYR A 224 -5.13 7.55 18.69
CA TYR A 224 -5.06 6.59 17.60
C TYR A 224 -3.66 6.01 17.41
N PHE A 225 -2.64 6.89 17.37
CA PHE A 225 -1.26 6.42 17.19
C PHE A 225 -0.79 5.60 18.39
N THR A 226 -1.17 6.01 19.60
CA THR A 226 -0.87 5.26 20.83
C THR A 226 -1.47 3.86 20.76
N ALA A 227 -2.77 3.76 20.48
CA ALA A 227 -3.48 2.48 20.41
C ALA A 227 -2.91 1.57 19.29
N ALA A 228 -2.64 2.14 18.11
CA ALA A 228 -2.08 1.38 16.99
C ALA A 228 -0.66 0.87 17.28
N MET A 229 0.22 1.69 17.89
CA MET A 229 1.56 1.25 18.30
C MET A 229 1.50 0.17 19.37
N GLU A 230 0.65 0.34 20.40
CA GLU A 230 0.44 -0.67 21.44
C GLU A 230 -0.10 -1.99 20.87
N TRP A 231 -1.02 -1.90 19.92
CA TRP A 231 -1.54 -3.09 19.22
C TRP A 231 -0.40 -3.89 18.56
N PHE A 232 0.52 -3.24 17.86
CA PHE A 232 1.69 -3.91 17.28
C PHE A 232 2.65 -4.45 18.34
N GLN A 233 2.84 -3.76 19.45
CA GLN A 233 3.65 -4.24 20.58
C GLN A 233 3.08 -5.53 21.19
N HIS A 234 1.76 -5.60 21.35
CA HIS A 234 1.09 -6.81 21.83
C HIS A 234 1.09 -7.92 20.77
N ARG A 235 1.05 -7.58 19.50
CA ARG A 235 1.07 -8.56 18.41
C ARG A 235 2.42 -9.22 18.22
N PHE A 236 3.50 -8.53 18.57
CA PHE A 236 4.89 -8.96 18.44
C PHE A 236 5.66 -8.77 19.76
N PRO A 237 5.27 -9.47 20.84
CA PRO A 237 5.76 -9.19 22.19
C PRO A 237 7.24 -9.54 22.40
N HIS A 238 7.81 -10.39 21.57
CA HIS A 238 9.18 -10.91 21.67
C HIS A 238 10.12 -10.38 20.59
N ASP A 239 9.60 -9.54 19.67
CA ASP A 239 10.37 -9.01 18.57
C ASP A 239 10.86 -7.58 18.87
N GLN A 240 11.96 -7.19 18.24
CA GLN A 240 12.41 -5.80 18.23
C GLN A 240 11.59 -5.03 17.19
N LEU A 241 10.95 -3.93 17.63
CA LEU A 241 10.10 -3.11 16.76
C LEU A 241 10.74 -1.74 16.55
N LEU A 242 10.83 -1.28 15.31
CA LEU A 242 11.22 0.09 14.98
C LEU A 242 10.09 0.77 14.20
N PHE A 243 9.57 1.86 14.76
CA PHE A 243 8.54 2.66 14.10
C PHE A 243 9.20 3.75 13.24
N ILE A 244 8.83 3.78 11.96
CA ILE A 244 9.35 4.75 11.00
C ILE A 244 8.24 5.72 10.62
N LEU A 245 8.33 6.97 11.05
CA LEU A 245 7.31 7.99 10.87
C LEU A 245 7.62 8.87 9.66
N ALA A 246 6.69 8.94 8.72
CA ALA A 246 6.70 9.91 7.63
C ALA A 246 5.49 10.85 7.75
N THR A 247 5.70 12.15 7.54
CA THR A 247 4.67 13.17 7.68
C THR A 247 4.94 14.36 6.75
N ASP A 248 3.87 15.00 6.35
CA ASP A 248 3.90 16.28 5.64
C ASP A 248 3.90 17.50 6.58
N ASP A 249 3.76 17.29 7.90
CA ASP A 249 3.86 18.33 8.93
C ASP A 249 4.69 17.89 10.15
N ARG A 250 6.00 18.13 10.07
CA ARG A 250 6.94 17.80 11.16
C ARG A 250 6.71 18.60 12.43
N LYS A 251 6.20 19.84 12.29
CA LYS A 251 5.92 20.68 13.44
C LYS A 251 4.76 20.09 14.23
N TRP A 252 3.66 19.77 13.54
CA TRP A 252 2.52 19.12 14.18
C TRP A 252 2.92 17.81 14.86
N CYS A 253 3.68 16.95 14.18
CA CYS A 253 4.15 15.69 14.76
C CYS A 253 5.01 15.90 16.00
N ARG A 254 5.92 16.87 16.00
CA ARG A 254 6.74 17.18 17.18
C ARG A 254 5.89 17.57 18.39
N ASP A 255 4.82 18.33 18.15
CA ASP A 255 3.98 18.90 19.20
C ASP A 255 2.88 17.91 19.67
N ASN A 256 2.39 17.01 18.79
CA ASN A 256 1.19 16.20 19.02
C ASN A 256 1.42 14.69 18.96
N PHE A 257 2.44 14.20 18.22
CA PHE A 257 2.64 12.76 18.10
C PHE A 257 3.11 12.16 19.43
N PRO A 258 2.56 11.01 19.88
CA PRO A 258 2.79 10.46 21.20
C PRO A 258 4.14 9.72 21.33
N TYR A 259 5.27 10.36 21.04
CA TYR A 259 6.61 9.76 21.15
C TYR A 259 6.88 9.12 22.50
N LYS A 260 6.33 9.68 23.58
CA LYS A 260 6.53 9.19 24.96
C LYS A 260 5.77 7.90 25.24
N SER A 261 4.68 7.64 24.53
CA SER A 261 3.89 6.42 24.70
C SER A 261 4.63 5.18 24.19
N SER A 262 5.56 5.37 23.27
CA SER A 262 6.40 4.29 22.73
C SER A 262 7.73 4.13 23.47
N ARG A 263 7.79 4.41 24.78
CA ARG A 263 9.04 4.30 25.59
C ARG A 263 9.76 2.95 25.45
N LYS A 264 9.03 1.91 25.08
CA LYS A 264 9.57 0.56 24.89
C LYS A 264 10.28 0.40 23.54
N PHE A 265 9.84 1.12 22.50
CA PHE A 265 10.37 0.98 21.15
C PHE A 265 10.61 2.35 20.51
N PRO A 266 11.72 2.51 19.77
CA PRO A 266 12.05 3.79 19.16
C PRO A 266 11.10 4.15 18.00
N VAL A 267 10.84 5.45 17.89
CA VAL A 267 10.16 6.07 16.72
C VAL A 267 11.16 6.98 16.03
N VAL A 268 11.36 6.75 14.76
CA VAL A 268 12.32 7.48 13.92
C VAL A 268 11.58 8.22 12.82
N LEU A 269 11.83 9.51 12.71
CA LEU A 269 11.27 10.33 11.63
C LEU A 269 12.10 10.14 10.34
N THR A 270 11.44 10.06 9.19
CA THR A 270 12.11 10.04 7.88
C THR A 270 12.92 11.32 7.67
N ALA A 271 13.94 11.27 6.83
CA ALA A 271 14.68 12.46 6.44
C ALA A 271 13.82 13.38 5.57
N LEU A 272 14.21 14.65 5.44
CA LEU A 272 13.64 15.51 4.40
C LEU A 272 14.13 15.03 3.04
N GLY A 273 13.22 14.73 2.14
CA GLY A 273 13.53 14.22 0.82
C GLY A 273 12.32 14.26 -0.11
N PRO A 274 12.47 13.78 -1.34
CA PRO A 274 11.35 13.65 -2.27
C PRO A 274 10.29 12.67 -1.74
N ASP A 275 9.02 12.97 -2.01
CA ASP A 275 7.86 12.14 -1.60
C ASP A 275 8.04 10.65 -1.93
N VAL A 276 8.67 10.33 -3.07
CA VAL A 276 8.93 8.95 -3.49
C VAL A 276 9.88 8.21 -2.55
N GLN A 277 10.81 8.90 -1.87
CA GLN A 277 11.69 8.26 -0.87
C GLN A 277 10.90 7.91 0.38
N ASP A 278 10.07 8.81 0.89
CA ASP A 278 9.20 8.53 2.04
C ASP A 278 8.24 7.40 1.73
N LEU A 279 7.64 7.39 0.52
CA LEU A 279 6.81 6.28 0.06
C LEU A 279 7.60 4.96 0.04
N GLY A 280 8.82 4.98 -0.50
CA GLY A 280 9.69 3.80 -0.55
C GLY A 280 10.09 3.29 0.84
N ILE A 281 10.38 4.19 1.78
CA ILE A 281 10.71 3.84 3.17
C ILE A 281 9.51 3.16 3.84
N LEU A 282 8.31 3.73 3.72
CA LEU A 282 7.11 3.14 4.31
C LEU A 282 6.73 1.82 3.63
N ALA A 283 6.81 1.74 2.30
CA ALA A 283 6.55 0.52 1.53
C ALA A 283 7.54 -0.60 1.85
N ALA A 284 8.75 -0.25 2.28
CA ALA A 284 9.77 -1.21 2.67
C ALA A 284 9.65 -1.66 4.14
N CYS A 285 8.73 -1.13 4.92
CA CYS A 285 8.41 -1.62 6.26
C CYS A 285 7.61 -2.93 6.21
N ASN A 286 7.69 -3.73 7.27
CA ASN A 286 6.96 -4.99 7.37
C ASN A 286 5.44 -4.78 7.55
N HIS A 287 5.05 -3.72 8.25
CA HIS A 287 3.67 -3.38 8.59
C HIS A 287 3.48 -1.86 8.56
N THR A 288 2.22 -1.40 8.59
CA THR A 288 1.93 0.02 8.50
C THR A 288 0.80 0.48 9.42
N ILE A 289 0.93 1.71 9.88
CA ILE A 289 -0.12 2.50 10.55
C ILE A 289 -0.34 3.72 9.66
N ILE A 290 -1.55 3.89 9.12
CA ILE A 290 -1.82 4.98 8.20
C ILE A 290 -2.98 5.86 8.68
N THR A 291 -2.87 7.15 8.41
CA THR A 291 -3.97 8.07 8.57
C THR A 291 -4.77 8.19 7.26
N VAL A 292 -5.07 9.38 6.82
CA VAL A 292 -5.90 9.64 5.65
C VAL A 292 -5.06 9.87 4.39
N GLY A 293 -5.68 9.68 3.23
CA GLY A 293 -5.13 10.05 1.94
C GLY A 293 -4.41 8.91 1.20
N SER A 294 -4.37 9.09 -0.11
CA SER A 294 -3.88 8.08 -1.06
C SER A 294 -2.39 7.73 -0.91
N PHE A 295 -1.57 8.64 -0.38
CA PHE A 295 -0.14 8.37 -0.16
C PHE A 295 0.09 7.26 0.87
N GLY A 296 -0.52 7.38 2.06
CA GLY A 296 -0.45 6.35 3.10
C GLY A 296 -1.08 5.04 2.65
N TRP A 297 -2.17 5.13 1.88
CA TRP A 297 -2.81 3.97 1.29
C TRP A 297 -1.83 3.17 0.41
N TRP A 298 -1.12 3.84 -0.50
CA TRP A 298 -0.14 3.18 -1.38
C TRP A 298 1.07 2.64 -0.62
N ALA A 299 1.53 3.36 0.40
CA ALA A 299 2.59 2.87 1.28
C ALA A 299 2.20 1.51 1.91
N ALA A 300 0.98 1.44 2.45
CA ALA A 300 0.44 0.23 3.07
C ALA A 300 0.21 -0.90 2.06
N TRP A 301 -0.35 -0.59 0.89
CA TRP A 301 -0.61 -1.59 -0.13
C TRP A 301 0.69 -2.18 -0.68
N LEU A 302 1.71 -1.36 -0.94
CA LEU A 302 3.03 -1.81 -1.41
C LEU A 302 3.79 -2.60 -0.33
N SER A 303 3.71 -2.21 0.94
CA SER A 303 4.26 -2.96 2.07
C SER A 303 3.71 -4.39 2.13
N GLY A 304 2.42 -4.56 1.90
CA GLY A 304 1.75 -5.88 1.84
C GLY A 304 1.60 -6.58 3.20
N GLY A 305 2.04 -5.96 4.29
CA GLY A 305 1.91 -6.48 5.65
C GLY A 305 0.58 -6.15 6.32
N ILE A 306 0.55 -6.27 7.65
CA ILE A 306 -0.61 -5.84 8.44
C ILE A 306 -0.69 -4.32 8.37
N THR A 307 -1.88 -3.82 8.06
CA THR A 307 -2.15 -2.38 8.01
C THR A 307 -3.24 -2.03 9.02
N VAL A 308 -2.95 -1.04 9.85
CA VAL A 308 -3.95 -0.37 10.70
C VAL A 308 -4.24 0.99 10.08
N TYR A 309 -5.51 1.32 9.88
CA TYR A 309 -5.91 2.60 9.31
C TYR A 309 -6.88 3.35 10.21
N TYR A 310 -6.83 4.69 10.11
CA TYR A 310 -7.69 5.58 10.89
C TYR A 310 -9.13 5.53 10.38
N GLN A 311 -10.05 4.98 11.20
CA GLN A 311 -11.44 4.71 10.79
C GLN A 311 -12.33 5.95 10.67
N ASN A 312 -11.96 7.09 11.32
CA ASN A 312 -12.79 8.30 11.31
C ASN A 312 -12.54 9.19 10.07
N PHE A 313 -12.24 8.57 8.94
CA PHE A 313 -12.11 9.21 7.63
C PHE A 313 -12.88 8.40 6.57
N PRO A 314 -13.67 9.08 5.73
CA PRO A 314 -14.15 10.47 5.86
C PRO A 314 -15.05 10.66 7.08
N ARG A 315 -15.15 11.90 7.60
CA ARG A 315 -16.05 12.19 8.72
C ARG A 315 -17.50 11.84 8.37
N PHE A 316 -18.14 11.07 9.22
CA PHE A 316 -19.51 10.62 9.03
C PHE A 316 -20.46 11.79 8.70
N ASN A 317 -21.42 11.58 7.78
CA ASN A 317 -22.38 12.56 7.27
C ASN A 317 -21.78 13.81 6.58
N SER A 318 -20.49 13.82 6.27
CA SER A 318 -19.87 14.92 5.53
C SER A 318 -20.14 14.83 4.01
N SER A 319 -19.85 15.93 3.28
CA SER A 319 -19.90 15.90 1.82
C SER A 319 -18.86 14.93 1.24
N LEU A 320 -17.70 14.85 1.84
CA LEU A 320 -16.65 13.91 1.45
C LEU A 320 -17.07 12.44 1.66
N ALA A 321 -17.82 12.14 2.74
CA ALA A 321 -18.30 10.78 3.00
C ALA A 321 -19.23 10.26 1.89
N ARG A 322 -19.92 11.14 1.18
CA ARG A 322 -20.76 10.76 0.03
C ARG A 322 -19.97 10.41 -1.24
N GLU A 323 -18.68 10.74 -1.27
CA GLU A 323 -17.78 10.43 -2.37
C GLU A 323 -17.05 9.09 -2.20
N TYR A 324 -17.20 8.41 -1.02
CA TYR A 324 -16.50 7.19 -0.67
C TYR A 324 -17.43 6.04 -0.31
N VAL A 325 -17.15 4.88 -0.86
CA VAL A 325 -17.61 3.58 -0.35
C VAL A 325 -16.40 2.91 0.31
N LEU A 326 -16.45 2.77 1.65
CA LEU A 326 -15.26 2.37 2.41
C LEU A 326 -14.73 1.00 2.01
N ASP A 327 -15.60 0.04 1.70
CA ASP A 327 -15.24 -1.31 1.23
C ASP A 327 -14.66 -1.32 -0.20
N ASP A 328 -14.83 -0.23 -0.94
CA ASP A 328 -14.19 -0.03 -2.24
C ASP A 328 -12.84 0.67 -2.12
N TYR A 329 -12.68 1.46 -1.05
CA TYR A 329 -11.47 2.23 -0.81
C TYR A 329 -10.45 1.46 0.04
N TYR A 330 -10.87 0.81 1.15
CA TYR A 330 -9.98 0.05 2.01
C TYR A 330 -10.08 -1.45 1.73
N PRO A 331 -8.96 -2.15 1.49
CA PRO A 331 -8.96 -3.62 1.37
C PRO A 331 -9.46 -4.31 2.65
N ASP A 332 -10.28 -5.35 2.51
CA ASP A 332 -10.96 -6.06 3.60
C ASP A 332 -10.02 -6.58 4.71
N LYS A 333 -8.76 -6.87 4.36
CA LYS A 333 -7.73 -7.35 5.30
C LYS A 333 -7.12 -6.27 6.18
N TRP A 334 -7.43 -4.97 5.94
CA TRP A 334 -6.90 -3.87 6.73
C TRP A 334 -7.74 -3.67 8.00
N ILE A 335 -7.09 -3.24 9.08
CA ILE A 335 -7.71 -3.13 10.40
C ILE A 335 -8.11 -1.68 10.64
N ALA A 336 -9.40 -1.44 10.80
CA ALA A 336 -9.95 -0.14 11.20
C ALA A 336 -9.70 0.11 12.70
N MET A 337 -9.25 1.30 13.06
CA MET A 337 -9.02 1.67 14.46
C MET A 337 -9.34 3.16 14.74
#